data_2924285d9d3927d91b408b3cbb64b34c
#
_entry.id   2924285d9d3927d91b408b3cbb64b34c
#
_cell.length_a   1.000
_cell.length_b   1.000
_cell.length_c   1.000
_cell.angle_alpha   90.00
_cell.angle_beta   90.00
_cell.angle_gamma   90.00
#
_symmetry.space_group_name_H-M   'P 1'
#
loop_
_entity.id
_entity.type
_entity.pdbx_description
1 polymer ?
#
loop_
_entity_poly.entity_id
_entity_poly.type
_entity_poly.pdbx_seq_one_letter_code
_entity_poly.pdbx_strand_id
1 'polypeptide(L)' 'MINYTVFCPYAPEEQFTTTDEWKATEVCLDLSVEFGYACVRDSWGNLHLDYGNVCQAVEDGVI' A
#
# COMPACT_ATOMS: atom_id res chain seq x y z
N MET A 1 -14.24 0.15 14.43
CA MET A 1 -12.80 0.47 14.31
C MET A 1 -12.37 0.24 12.88
N ILE A 2 -11.61 1.17 12.31
CA ILE A 2 -11.18 1.09 10.91
C ILE A 2 -9.93 0.21 10.80
N ASN A 3 -9.95 -0.73 9.88
CA ASN A 3 -8.76 -1.50 9.53
C ASN A 3 -8.10 -0.87 8.31
N TYR A 4 -6.78 -0.81 8.33
CA TYR A 4 -5.98 -0.32 7.22
C TYR A 4 -5.19 -1.49 6.64
N THR A 5 -5.31 -1.69 5.34
CA THR A 5 -4.58 -2.74 4.64
C THR A 5 -3.53 -2.10 3.76
N VAL A 6 -2.27 -2.46 4.01
CA VAL A 6 -1.15 -2.06 3.16
C VAL A 6 -1.00 -3.13 2.09
N PHE A 7 -1.04 -2.70 0.84
CA PHE A 7 -0.93 -3.61 -0.30
C PHE A 7 0.18 -3.16 -1.24
N CYS A 8 1.07 -4.09 -1.57
CA CYS A 8 2.13 -3.88 -2.55
C CYS A 8 1.84 -4.75 -3.77
N PRO A 9 1.45 -4.18 -4.92
CA PRO A 9 1.14 -4.97 -6.11
C PRO A 9 2.33 -5.79 -6.63
N TYR A 10 3.55 -5.32 -6.39
CA TYR A 10 4.76 -6.03 -6.79
C TYR A 10 5.13 -7.17 -5.86
N ALA A 11 4.57 -7.19 -4.64
CA ALA A 11 4.83 -8.23 -3.64
C ALA A 11 3.56 -8.48 -2.83
N PRO A 12 2.54 -9.14 -3.42
CA PRO A 12 1.25 -9.35 -2.74
C PRO A 12 1.37 -10.11 -1.43
N GLU A 13 2.39 -10.94 -1.28
CA GLU A 13 2.65 -11.72 -0.06
C GLU A 13 3.05 -10.84 1.12
N GLU A 14 3.43 -9.58 0.88
CA GLU A 14 3.81 -8.64 1.92
C GLU A 14 2.61 -7.84 2.45
N GLN A 15 1.40 -8.20 2.07
CA GLN A 15 0.19 -7.54 2.54
C GLN A 15 0.13 -7.52 4.06
N PHE A 16 -0.22 -6.36 4.62
CA PHE A 16 -0.24 -6.15 6.07
C PHE A 16 -1.49 -5.38 6.46
N THR A 17 -2.19 -5.84 7.49
CA THR A 17 -3.40 -5.19 7.99
C THR A 17 -3.22 -4.78 9.44
N THR A 18 -3.63 -3.57 9.77
CA THR A 18 -3.51 -3.02 11.11
C THR A 18 -4.64 -2.00 11.36
N THR A 19 -4.95 -1.75 12.63
CA THR A 19 -5.86 -0.68 13.01
C THR A 19 -5.12 0.63 13.29
N ASP A 20 -3.79 0.60 13.27
CA ASP A 20 -2.93 1.76 13.53
C ASP A 20 -2.55 2.42 12.19
N GLU A 21 -3.12 3.61 11.95
CA GLU A 21 -2.85 4.37 10.74
C GLU A 21 -1.37 4.71 10.55
N TRP A 22 -0.69 5.05 11.64
CA TRP A 22 0.74 5.36 11.59
C TRP A 22 1.56 4.14 11.18
N LYS A 23 1.22 2.99 11.73
CA LYS A 23 1.90 1.74 11.38
C LYS A 23 1.67 1.39 9.91
N ALA A 24 0.44 1.56 9.44
CA ALA A 24 0.10 1.32 8.03
C ALA A 24 0.93 2.23 7.12
N THR A 25 1.02 3.52 7.47
CA THR A 25 1.80 4.49 6.69
C THR A 25 3.28 4.11 6.64
N GLU A 26 3.85 3.74 7.78
CA GLU A 26 5.25 3.33 7.88
C GLU A 26 5.54 2.11 7.01
N VAL A 27 4.71 1.07 7.11
CA VAL A 27 4.88 -0.15 6.32
C VAL A 27 4.71 0.14 4.83
N CYS A 28 3.73 0.97 4.48
CA CYS A 28 3.50 1.37 3.09
C CYS A 28 4.74 2.06 2.51
N LEU A 29 5.31 3.00 3.26
CA LEU A 29 6.51 3.71 2.82
C LEU A 29 7.68 2.75 2.60
N ASP A 30 7.90 1.84 3.55
CA ASP A 30 8.99 0.86 3.46
C ASP A 30 8.83 -0.04 2.24
N LEU A 31 7.62 -0.54 1.99
CA LEU A 31 7.35 -1.40 0.84
C LEU A 31 7.51 -0.63 -0.48
N SER A 32 7.08 0.63 -0.51
CA SER A 32 7.21 1.44 -1.72
C SER A 32 8.67 1.69 -2.09
N VAL A 33 9.53 1.87 -1.10
CA VAL A 33 10.97 2.05 -1.31
C VAL A 33 11.60 0.74 -1.81
N GLU A 34 11.20 -0.37 -1.23
CA GLU A 34 11.78 -1.68 -1.57
C GLU A 34 11.31 -2.19 -2.93
N PHE A 35 10.01 -2.10 -3.22
CA PHE A 35 9.41 -2.71 -4.41
C PHE A 35 8.99 -1.72 -5.50
N GLY A 36 8.88 -0.43 -5.17
CA GLY A 36 8.56 0.61 -6.13
C GLY A 36 7.19 1.27 -5.97
N TYR A 37 6.21 0.58 -5.41
CA TYR A 37 4.87 1.14 -5.17
C TYR A 37 4.14 0.34 -4.10
N ALA A 38 3.44 1.04 -3.22
CA ALA A 38 2.54 0.42 -2.25
C ALA A 38 1.42 1.39 -1.91
N CYS A 39 0.29 0.87 -1.47
CA CYS A 39 -0.86 1.69 -1.09
C CYS A 39 -1.50 1.21 0.20
N VAL A 40 -2.29 2.09 0.81
CA VAL A 40 -3.08 1.78 2.01
C VAL A 40 -4.55 1.99 1.68
N ARG A 41 -5.36 0.98 1.95
CA ARG A 41 -6.81 1.05 1.81
C ARG A 41 -7.49 0.81 3.15
N ASP A 42 -8.67 1.38 3.33
CA ASP A 42 -9.45 1.19 4.55
C ASP A 42 -10.38 -0.03 4.44
N SER A 43 -11.21 -0.25 5.47
CA SER A 43 -12.15 -1.37 5.52
C SER A 43 -13.20 -1.34 4.41
N TRP A 44 -13.45 -0.18 3.84
CA TRP A 44 -14.43 0.00 2.77
C TRP A 44 -13.80 -0.10 1.38
N GLY A 45 -12.49 -0.34 1.32
CA GLY A 45 -11.77 -0.42 0.05
C GLY A 45 -11.36 0.92 -0.53
N ASN A 46 -11.55 2.01 0.20
CA ASN A 46 -11.14 3.34 -0.25
C ASN A 46 -9.65 3.53 -0.08
N LEU A 47 -9.03 4.14 -1.10
CA LEU A 47 -7.61 4.47 -1.04
C LEU A 47 -7.37 5.59 -0.04
N HIS A 48 -6.52 5.34 0.95
CA HIS A 48 -6.12 6.34 1.94
C HIS A 48 -4.89 7.12 1.49
N LEU A 49 -3.85 6.40 1.09
CA LEU A 49 -2.62 6.99 0.60
C LEU A 49 -1.86 5.95 -0.22
N ASP A 50 -0.89 6.44 -0.99
CA ASP A 50 0.03 5.59 -1.71
C ASP A 50 1.39 6.28 -1.79
N TYR A 51 2.42 5.47 -1.97
CA TYR A 51 3.78 5.95 -2.18
C TYR A 51 4.42 5.18 -3.34
N GLY A 52 5.38 5.82 -3.96
CA GLY A 52 6.16 5.21 -5.02
C GLY A 52 5.85 5.77 -6.40
N ASN A 53 6.28 5.07 -7.42
CA ASN A 53 6.13 5.50 -8.81
C ASN A 53 4.82 5.01 -9.40
N VAL A 54 3.78 5.83 -9.28
CA VAL A 54 2.44 5.50 -9.78
C VAL A 54 2.45 5.31 -11.30
N CYS A 55 3.18 6.15 -12.01
CA CYS A 55 3.25 6.06 -13.48
C CYS A 55 3.84 4.73 -13.93
N GLN A 56 4.90 4.28 -13.26
CA GLN A 56 5.51 2.99 -13.55
C GLN A 56 4.56 1.84 -13.22
N ALA A 57 3.84 1.94 -12.09
CA ALA A 57 2.88 0.92 -11.69
C ALA A 57 1.73 0.79 -12.68
N VAL A 58 1.25 1.91 -13.23
CA VAL A 58 0.22 1.90 -14.28
C VAL A 58 0.78 1.26 -15.56
N GLU A 59 1.98 1.64 -15.95
CA GLU A 59 2.64 1.09 -17.14
C GLU A 59 2.86 -0.41 -17.02
N ASP A 60 3.22 -0.88 -15.82
CA ASP A 60 3.43 -2.30 -15.54
C ASP A 60 2.11 -3.09 -15.42
N GLY A 61 0.99 -2.40 -15.40
CA GLY A 61 -0.32 -3.04 -15.33
C GLY A 61 -0.68 -3.59 -13.96
N VAL A 62 -0.01 -3.15 -12.90
CA VAL A 62 -0.29 -3.63 -11.53
C VAL A 62 -1.33 -2.79 -10.80
N ILE A 63 -1.64 -1.62 -11.33
CA ILE A 63 -2.76 -0.79 -10.85
C ILE A 63 -3.54 -0.21 -12.01
#